data_149bc7db7239df5103ba868344899bb8
#
_entry.id   149bc7db7239df5103ba868344899bb8
#
_cell.length_a   1.000
_cell.length_b   1.000
_cell.length_c   1.000
_cell.angle_alpha   90.00
_cell.angle_beta   90.00
_cell.angle_gamma   90.00
#
_symmetry.space_group_name_H-M   'P 1'
#
loop_
_entity.id
_entity.type
_entity.pdbx_description
1 polymer ?
#
loop_
_entity_poly.entity_id
_entity_poly.type
_entity_poly.pdbx_seq_one_letter_code
_entity_poly.pdbx_strand_id
1 'polypeptide(L)'
;QVNIRSNVDVQVTDNFKIGFDISARQQHKNYSAYPSDSYGIFYVAMRAFPYTAPYYPDGKIRNLKEGQNAAIYVQDITGYDKTTINTINTTFSANWDLSWITKGLSVNGKMAYDIAQSFNKNWRQNWQYWQYDEITETYSEKTSADVPTPTLYESQNNCHTTTINANIN
;
A
#
# COMPACT_ATOMS: atom_id res chain seq x y z
N GLN A 1 -7.84 2.26 6.53
CA GLN A 1 -7.87 0.81 6.72
C GLN A 1 -9.21 0.40 7.26
N VAL A 2 -9.83 -0.64 6.67
CA VAL A 2 -11.08 -1.26 7.12
C VAL A 2 -10.80 -2.74 7.36
N ASN A 3 -11.30 -3.26 8.48
CA ASN A 3 -11.22 -4.69 8.82
C ASN A 3 -12.62 -5.18 9.18
N ILE A 4 -13.00 -6.31 8.63
CA ILE A 4 -14.24 -7.01 8.95
C ILE A 4 -13.86 -8.45 9.30
N ARG A 5 -14.45 -8.98 10.37
CA ARG A 5 -14.27 -10.38 10.76
C ARG A 5 -15.62 -10.94 11.21
N SER A 6 -15.89 -12.17 10.78
CA SER A 6 -17.06 -12.94 11.18
C SER A 6 -16.65 -14.39 11.39
N ASN A 7 -17.09 -14.97 12.49
CA ASN A 7 -16.88 -16.36 12.84
C ASN A 7 -18.24 -16.97 13.16
N VAL A 8 -18.55 -18.08 12.54
CA VAL A 8 -19.81 -18.81 12.74
C VAL A 8 -19.48 -20.27 12.98
N ASP A 9 -19.95 -20.76 14.12
CA ASP A 9 -19.89 -22.18 14.49
C ASP A 9 -21.30 -22.74 14.55
N VAL A 10 -21.53 -23.86 13.89
CA VAL A 10 -22.82 -24.55 13.86
C VAL A 10 -22.65 -25.99 14.32
N GLN A 11 -23.37 -26.36 15.36
CA GLN A 11 -23.56 -27.74 15.75
C GLN A 11 -24.66 -28.35 14.89
N VAL A 12 -24.28 -29.19 13.93
CA VAL A 12 -25.25 -29.79 12.97
C VAL A 12 -25.94 -30.99 13.61
N THR A 13 -25.17 -31.79 14.35
CA THR A 13 -25.66 -32.90 15.16
C THR A 13 -24.84 -32.96 16.44
N ASP A 14 -25.23 -33.81 17.41
CA ASP A 14 -24.50 -33.97 18.65
C ASP A 14 -23.01 -34.34 18.43
N ASN A 15 -22.70 -35.00 17.32
CA ASN A 15 -21.39 -35.51 17.00
C ASN A 15 -20.70 -34.76 15.84
N PHE A 16 -21.36 -33.78 15.21
CA PHE A 16 -20.80 -33.08 14.04
C PHE A 16 -20.93 -31.57 14.16
N LYS A 17 -19.78 -30.88 14.11
CA LYS A 17 -19.64 -29.43 14.18
C LYS A 17 -18.93 -28.90 12.95
N ILE A 18 -19.46 -27.82 12.36
CA ILE A 18 -18.82 -27.04 11.30
C ILE A 18 -18.53 -25.63 11.78
N GLY A 19 -17.41 -25.09 11.35
CA GLY A 19 -17.04 -23.69 11.60
C GLY A 19 -16.69 -22.99 10.31
N PHE A 20 -17.05 -21.72 10.21
CA PHE A 20 -16.71 -20.85 9.11
C PHE A 20 -16.21 -19.52 9.64
N ASP A 21 -14.94 -19.21 9.30
CA ASP A 21 -14.30 -17.97 9.66
C ASP A 21 -14.00 -17.18 8.38
N ILE A 22 -14.36 -15.90 8.37
CA ILE A 22 -13.98 -14.98 7.32
C ILE A 22 -13.39 -13.71 7.92
N SER A 23 -12.30 -13.25 7.35
CA SER A 23 -11.67 -11.99 7.69
C SER A 23 -11.30 -11.25 6.42
N ALA A 24 -11.78 -10.03 6.28
CA ALA A 24 -11.47 -9.16 5.15
C ALA A 24 -10.80 -7.88 5.64
N ARG A 25 -9.70 -7.48 4.99
CA ARG A 25 -8.98 -6.25 5.28
C ARG A 25 -8.72 -5.48 3.99
N GLN A 26 -9.09 -4.20 3.98
CA GLN A 26 -8.73 -3.27 2.94
C GLN A 26 -7.81 -2.19 3.51
N GLN A 27 -6.70 -1.95 2.85
CA GLN A 27 -5.73 -0.94 3.22
C GLN A 27 -5.45 -0.03 2.03
N HIS A 28 -5.63 1.27 2.20
CA HIS A 28 -5.21 2.27 1.24
C HIS A 28 -3.93 2.93 1.74
N LYS A 29 -2.92 2.99 0.90
CA LYS A 29 -1.68 3.73 1.10
C LYS A 29 -1.63 4.82 0.05
N ASN A 30 -1.33 6.03 0.47
CA ASN A 30 -1.17 7.18 -0.39
C ASN A 30 0.18 7.82 -0.09
N TYR A 31 1.04 7.81 -1.08
CA TYR A 31 2.38 8.36 -1.01
C TYR A 31 2.54 9.42 -2.09
N SER A 32 3.55 10.26 -1.93
CA SER A 32 4.06 11.11 -3.00
C SER A 32 4.49 10.26 -4.20
N ALA A 33 4.55 10.85 -5.37
CA ALA A 33 5.09 10.22 -6.57
C ALA A 33 6.55 9.77 -6.42
N TYR A 34 7.27 10.37 -5.48
CA TYR A 34 8.66 10.06 -5.12
C TYR A 34 8.66 9.37 -3.75
N PRO A 35 8.61 8.03 -3.69
CA PRO A 35 8.65 7.29 -2.45
C PRO A 35 9.98 7.49 -1.70
N SER A 36 10.07 6.98 -0.49
CA SER A 36 11.23 7.10 0.41
C SER A 36 12.41 6.18 0.03
N ASP A 37 12.64 5.99 -1.28
CA ASP A 37 13.83 5.30 -1.79
C ASP A 37 15.08 6.18 -1.73
N SER A 38 16.19 5.72 -2.30
CA SER A 38 17.48 6.40 -2.27
C SER A 38 17.48 7.83 -2.84
N TYR A 39 16.46 8.20 -3.62
CA TYR A 39 16.30 9.50 -4.25
C TYR A 39 14.97 10.19 -3.89
N GLY A 40 14.22 9.62 -2.93
CA GLY A 40 12.93 10.13 -2.52
C GLY A 40 12.99 11.29 -1.52
N ILE A 41 11.87 11.54 -0.87
CA ILE A 41 11.64 12.69 0.03
C ILE A 41 12.71 12.80 1.12
N PHE A 42 13.07 11.70 1.77
CA PHE A 42 14.06 11.72 2.86
C PHE A 42 15.45 12.08 2.37
N TYR A 43 15.85 11.55 1.22
CA TYR A 43 17.13 11.89 0.60
C TYR A 43 17.23 13.40 0.29
N VAL A 44 16.18 13.95 -0.32
CA VAL A 44 16.13 15.37 -0.65
C VAL A 44 16.07 16.25 0.60
N ALA A 45 15.30 15.85 1.61
CA ALA A 45 15.19 16.58 2.87
C ALA A 45 16.52 16.61 3.64
N MET A 46 17.27 15.51 3.64
CA MET A 46 18.58 15.46 4.31
C MET A 46 19.66 16.31 3.60
N ARG A 47 19.50 16.54 2.30
CA ARG A 47 20.41 17.39 1.49
C ARG A 47 19.99 18.85 1.43
N ALA A 48 18.76 19.16 1.87
CA ALA A 48 18.26 20.53 1.88
C ALA A 48 19.07 21.40 2.85
N PHE A 49 19.43 22.59 2.40
CA PHE A 49 20.09 23.55 3.27
C PHE A 49 19.10 24.17 4.24
N PRO A 50 19.34 24.15 5.57
CA PRO A 50 18.37 24.61 6.56
C PRO A 50 18.10 26.12 6.50
N TYR A 51 18.98 26.89 5.87
CA TYR A 51 18.84 28.34 5.70
C TYR A 51 18.16 28.75 4.38
N THR A 52 17.78 27.79 3.54
CA THR A 52 17.17 28.09 2.24
C THR A 52 15.68 27.80 2.27
N ALA A 53 14.85 28.85 2.15
CA ALA A 53 13.40 28.68 2.08
C ALA A 53 12.97 27.96 0.80
N PRO A 54 11.99 27.04 0.87
CA PRO A 54 11.51 26.27 -0.30
C PRO A 54 10.74 27.11 -1.32
N TYR A 55 10.27 28.29 -0.92
CA TYR A 55 9.54 29.23 -1.75
C TYR A 55 10.16 30.61 -1.70
N TYR A 56 9.99 31.37 -2.76
CA TYR A 56 10.23 32.81 -2.76
C TYR A 56 9.10 33.56 -2.02
N PRO A 57 9.31 34.82 -1.60
CA PRO A 57 8.29 35.60 -0.91
C PRO A 57 6.98 35.79 -1.70
N ASP A 58 7.03 35.69 -3.03
CA ASP A 58 5.90 35.79 -3.95
C ASP A 58 5.19 34.40 -4.18
N GLY A 59 5.60 33.36 -3.45
CA GLY A 59 5.01 32.04 -3.52
C GLY A 59 5.54 31.12 -4.62
N LYS A 60 6.48 31.61 -5.46
CA LYS A 60 7.11 30.79 -6.48
C LYS A 60 7.98 29.69 -5.88
N ILE A 61 7.93 28.51 -6.45
CA ILE A 61 8.78 27.38 -6.05
C ILE A 61 10.23 27.72 -6.34
N ARG A 62 11.06 27.68 -5.30
CA ARG A 62 12.47 28.01 -5.43
C ARG A 62 13.26 26.84 -6.01
N ASN A 63 14.16 27.13 -6.95
CA ASN A 63 15.18 26.20 -7.34
C ASN A 63 16.15 25.98 -6.17
N LEU A 64 16.04 24.87 -5.50
CA LEU A 64 17.07 24.40 -4.58
C LEU A 64 18.13 23.61 -5.37
N LYS A 65 19.15 23.12 -4.71
CA LYS A 65 20.25 22.42 -5.37
C LYS A 65 19.71 21.35 -6.34
N GLU A 66 20.10 21.46 -7.61
CA GLU A 66 19.73 20.52 -8.69
C GLU A 66 18.22 20.36 -8.94
N GLY A 67 17.44 21.41 -8.63
CA GLY A 67 15.98 21.35 -8.80
C GLY A 67 15.24 20.57 -7.72
N GLN A 68 15.95 19.99 -6.76
CA GLN A 68 15.37 19.17 -5.70
C GLN A 68 14.80 20.07 -4.58
N ASN A 69 13.52 19.96 -4.30
CA ASN A 69 12.85 20.70 -3.25
C ASN A 69 11.92 19.76 -2.46
N ALA A 70 12.33 19.39 -1.25
CA ALA A 70 11.61 18.44 -0.41
C ALA A 70 10.16 18.85 -0.13
N ALA A 71 9.88 20.16 -0.01
CA ALA A 71 8.53 20.67 0.21
C ALA A 71 7.62 20.44 -1.00
N ILE A 72 8.17 20.30 -2.19
CA ILE A 72 7.41 20.03 -3.41
C ILE A 72 7.15 18.54 -3.58
N TYR A 73 8.09 17.70 -3.19
CA TYR A 73 7.94 16.25 -3.30
C TYR A 73 6.82 15.66 -2.43
N VAL A 74 6.39 16.38 -1.39
CA VAL A 74 5.23 15.97 -0.57
C VAL A 74 3.88 16.43 -1.12
N GLN A 75 3.88 17.22 -2.20
CA GLN A 75 2.67 17.78 -2.80
C GLN A 75 2.23 16.99 -4.03
N ASP A 76 0.95 17.05 -4.31
CA ASP A 76 0.34 16.39 -5.49
C ASP A 76 0.80 17.00 -6.83
N ILE A 77 1.50 18.14 -6.81
CA ILE A 77 2.04 18.79 -8.00
C ILE A 77 3.08 17.91 -8.73
N THR A 78 3.75 17.02 -8.04
CA THR A 78 4.71 16.07 -8.61
C THR A 78 4.06 14.77 -9.04
N GLY A 79 2.80 14.54 -8.61
CA GLY A 79 2.04 13.32 -8.81
C GLY A 79 1.76 12.56 -7.51
N TYR A 80 1.40 11.29 -7.63
CA TYR A 80 1.02 10.44 -6.50
C TYR A 80 1.39 8.97 -6.71
N ASP A 81 1.54 8.24 -5.64
CA ASP A 81 1.63 6.78 -5.59
C ASP A 81 0.55 6.24 -4.65
N LYS A 82 -0.47 5.61 -5.22
CA LYS A 82 -1.62 5.06 -4.50
C LYS A 82 -1.60 3.54 -4.58
N THR A 83 -1.59 2.89 -3.41
CA THR A 83 -1.65 1.44 -3.32
C THR A 83 -2.88 1.02 -2.51
N THR A 84 -3.70 0.15 -3.09
CA THR A 84 -4.81 -0.51 -2.40
C THR A 84 -4.48 -1.98 -2.23
N ILE A 85 -4.50 -2.45 -0.99
CA ILE A 85 -4.26 -3.85 -0.65
C ILE A 85 -5.54 -4.42 -0.05
N ASN A 86 -6.07 -5.47 -0.68
CA ASN A 86 -7.20 -6.26 -0.19
C ASN A 86 -6.68 -7.62 0.24
N THR A 87 -7.00 -8.03 1.46
CA THR A 87 -6.66 -9.34 2.00
C THR A 87 -7.95 -9.99 2.50
N ILE A 88 -8.25 -11.18 2.01
CA ILE A 88 -9.41 -11.98 2.44
C ILE A 88 -8.86 -13.33 2.88
N ASN A 89 -9.14 -13.70 4.13
CA ASN A 89 -8.81 -14.98 4.69
C ASN A 89 -10.11 -15.70 5.03
N THR A 90 -10.29 -16.90 4.50
CA THR A 90 -11.47 -17.71 4.74
C THR A 90 -11.04 -19.07 5.25
N THR A 91 -11.66 -19.55 6.33
CA THR A 91 -11.39 -20.87 6.86
C THR A 91 -12.69 -21.60 7.08
N PHE A 92 -12.78 -22.78 6.53
CA PHE A 92 -13.82 -23.75 6.80
C PHE A 92 -13.25 -24.88 7.66
N SER A 93 -13.93 -25.25 8.72
CA SER A 93 -13.57 -26.35 9.60
C SER A 93 -14.73 -27.31 9.80
N ALA A 94 -14.44 -28.61 9.89
CA ALA A 94 -15.37 -29.65 10.19
C ALA A 94 -14.78 -30.60 11.25
N ASN A 95 -15.53 -30.84 12.30
CA ASN A 95 -15.13 -31.74 13.37
C ASN A 95 -16.22 -32.80 13.52
N TRP A 96 -15.81 -34.06 13.43
CA TRP A 96 -16.70 -35.20 13.55
C TRP A 96 -16.23 -36.14 14.63
N ASP A 97 -17.04 -36.28 15.69
CA ASP A 97 -16.84 -37.26 16.74
C ASP A 97 -17.40 -38.62 16.31
N LEU A 98 -16.54 -39.60 16.20
CA LEU A 98 -16.85 -40.97 15.79
C LEU A 98 -16.74 -41.93 16.97
N SER A 99 -16.87 -41.46 18.21
CA SER A 99 -16.78 -42.25 19.44
C SER A 99 -17.77 -43.42 19.51
N TRP A 100 -18.83 -43.38 18.68
CA TRP A 100 -19.79 -44.45 18.51
C TRP A 100 -19.23 -45.67 17.74
N ILE A 101 -18.17 -45.45 16.93
CA ILE A 101 -17.46 -46.57 16.24
C ILE A 101 -16.35 -47.08 17.13
N THR A 102 -15.48 -46.18 17.62
CA THR A 102 -14.36 -46.51 18.49
C THR A 102 -14.20 -45.38 19.52
N LYS A 103 -14.13 -45.73 20.81
CA LYS A 103 -14.02 -44.79 21.90
C LYS A 103 -12.80 -43.86 21.68
N GLY A 104 -13.07 -42.55 21.60
CA GLY A 104 -12.05 -41.50 21.41
C GLY A 104 -11.69 -41.22 19.95
N LEU A 105 -12.30 -41.90 18.96
CA LEU A 105 -12.09 -41.59 17.56
C LEU A 105 -12.75 -40.25 17.17
N SER A 106 -11.97 -39.39 16.53
CA SER A 106 -12.48 -38.14 15.93
C SER A 106 -11.76 -37.83 14.63
N VAL A 107 -12.45 -37.16 13.72
CA VAL A 107 -11.92 -36.68 12.45
C VAL A 107 -12.08 -35.17 12.40
N ASN A 108 -10.98 -34.46 12.14
CA ASN A 108 -10.97 -33.02 12.02
C ASN A 108 -10.46 -32.63 10.62
N GLY A 109 -11.26 -31.88 9.89
CA GLY A 109 -10.90 -31.30 8.59
C GLY A 109 -10.86 -29.78 8.67
N LYS A 110 -9.86 -29.18 8.03
CA LYS A 110 -9.74 -27.72 7.92
C LYS A 110 -9.29 -27.35 6.51
N MET A 111 -10.00 -26.43 5.88
CA MET A 111 -9.65 -25.83 4.60
C MET A 111 -9.57 -24.32 4.75
N ALA A 112 -8.43 -23.76 4.41
CA ALA A 112 -8.25 -22.31 4.36
C ALA A 112 -8.04 -21.87 2.91
N TYR A 113 -8.65 -20.73 2.56
CA TYR A 113 -8.50 -20.07 1.27
C TYR A 113 -8.23 -18.60 1.49
N ASP A 114 -7.02 -18.18 1.14
CA ASP A 114 -6.50 -16.84 1.37
C ASP A 114 -6.29 -16.15 0.03
N ILE A 115 -6.76 -14.90 -0.09
CA ILE A 115 -6.59 -14.04 -1.24
C ILE A 115 -5.88 -12.77 -0.78
N ALA A 116 -4.82 -12.41 -1.50
CA ALA A 116 -4.14 -11.12 -1.35
C ALA A 116 -4.06 -10.43 -2.71
N GLN A 117 -4.65 -9.24 -2.83
CA GLN A 117 -4.64 -8.43 -4.03
C GLN A 117 -4.01 -7.08 -3.73
N SER A 118 -3.12 -6.63 -4.59
CA SER A 118 -2.50 -5.32 -4.52
C SER A 118 -2.66 -4.60 -5.85
N PHE A 119 -3.23 -3.40 -5.79
CA PHE A 119 -3.35 -2.49 -6.92
C PHE A 119 -2.50 -1.28 -6.63
N ASN A 120 -1.54 -1.00 -7.50
CA ASN A 120 -0.70 0.19 -7.41
C ASN A 120 -0.97 1.09 -8.61
N LYS A 121 -1.08 2.38 -8.36
CA LYS A 121 -1.21 3.43 -9.35
C LYS A 121 -0.25 4.55 -9.03
N ASN A 122 0.79 4.68 -9.83
CA ASN A 122 1.81 5.71 -9.71
C ASN A 122 1.70 6.67 -10.89
N TRP A 123 1.44 7.94 -10.59
CA TRP A 123 1.41 9.03 -11.54
C TRP A 123 2.53 10.00 -11.24
N ARG A 124 3.36 10.31 -12.22
CA ARG A 124 4.45 11.27 -12.11
C ARG A 124 4.33 12.33 -13.19
N GLN A 125 4.60 13.57 -12.82
CA GLN A 125 4.64 14.68 -13.75
C GLN A 125 5.72 15.68 -13.38
N ASN A 126 6.13 16.47 -14.36
CA ASN A 126 7.05 17.57 -14.14
C ASN A 126 6.36 18.71 -13.39
N TRP A 127 7.17 19.48 -12.71
CA TRP A 127 6.76 20.71 -12.08
C TRP A 127 7.66 21.86 -12.49
N GLN A 128 7.14 23.07 -12.38
CA GLN A 128 7.86 24.30 -12.66
C GLN A 128 8.49 24.81 -11.39
N TYR A 129 9.69 25.34 -11.51
CA TYR A 129 10.40 26.05 -10.45
C TYR A 129 11.10 27.27 -11.00
N TRP A 130 11.44 28.21 -10.14
CA TRP A 130 12.02 29.47 -10.53
C TRP A 130 13.40 29.63 -9.93
N GLN A 131 14.29 30.25 -10.71
CA GLN A 131 15.60 30.69 -10.29
C GLN A 131 15.64 32.21 -10.36
N TYR A 132 15.96 32.86 -9.26
CA TYR A 132 16.19 34.28 -9.22
C TYR A 132 17.62 34.60 -9.63
N ASP A 133 17.78 35.57 -10.52
CA ASP A 133 19.07 36.12 -10.93
C ASP A 133 19.24 37.49 -10.23
N GLU A 134 20.23 37.59 -9.38
CA GLU A 134 20.53 38.80 -8.59
C GLU A 134 21.08 39.95 -9.45
N ILE A 135 21.67 39.64 -10.63
CA ILE A 135 22.25 40.65 -11.50
C ILE A 135 21.17 41.33 -12.34
N THR A 136 20.26 40.55 -12.87
CA THR A 136 19.16 41.04 -13.74
C THR A 136 17.89 41.34 -12.96
N GLU A 137 17.83 41.01 -11.68
CA GLU A 137 16.65 41.12 -10.78
C GLU A 137 15.41 40.43 -11.37
N THR A 138 15.60 39.35 -12.12
CA THR A 138 14.51 38.65 -12.80
C THR A 138 14.42 37.18 -12.37
N TYR A 139 13.21 36.62 -12.49
CA TYR A 139 12.97 35.19 -12.31
C TYR A 139 13.03 34.48 -13.65
N SER A 140 13.85 33.46 -13.74
CA SER A 140 13.82 32.51 -14.86
C SER A 140 13.04 31.26 -14.46
N GLU A 141 12.03 30.92 -15.26
CA GLU A 141 11.26 29.70 -15.12
C GLU A 141 12.03 28.49 -15.67
N LYS A 142 11.98 27.39 -14.96
CA LYS A 142 12.58 26.12 -15.33
C LYS A 142 11.61 24.97 -15.04
N THR A 143 11.76 23.90 -15.78
CA THR A 143 10.98 22.66 -15.59
C THR A 143 11.89 21.59 -15.01
N SER A 144 11.37 20.78 -14.08
CA SER A 144 12.13 19.64 -13.56
C SER A 144 12.44 18.66 -14.69
N ALA A 145 13.65 18.13 -14.69
CA ALA A 145 14.12 17.20 -15.73
C ALA A 145 13.84 15.72 -15.41
N ASP A 146 13.30 15.45 -14.21
CA ASP A 146 13.17 14.08 -13.71
C ASP A 146 12.20 13.21 -14.51
N VAL A 147 11.17 13.83 -15.11
CA VAL A 147 10.20 13.13 -15.96
C VAL A 147 9.88 14.01 -17.15
N PRO A 148 10.48 13.78 -18.33
CA PRO A 148 10.29 14.64 -19.50
C PRO A 148 8.85 14.68 -20.01
N THR A 149 8.07 13.63 -19.77
CA THR A 149 6.64 13.55 -20.07
C THR A 149 5.88 12.95 -18.87
N PRO A 150 4.65 13.39 -18.60
CA PRO A 150 3.84 12.76 -17.55
C PRO A 150 3.72 11.25 -17.80
N THR A 151 3.93 10.46 -16.76
CA THR A 151 3.88 9.00 -16.84
C THR A 151 2.89 8.44 -15.86
N LEU A 152 2.11 7.46 -16.30
CA LEU A 152 1.22 6.66 -15.47
C LEU A 152 1.71 5.22 -15.50
N TYR A 153 1.98 4.68 -14.32
CA TYR A 153 2.28 3.27 -14.12
C TYR A 153 1.20 2.64 -13.26
N GLU A 154 0.61 1.57 -13.76
CA GLU A 154 -0.37 0.78 -13.02
C GLU A 154 0.11 -0.66 -12.94
N SER A 155 -0.01 -1.26 -11.78
CA SER A 155 0.28 -2.67 -11.58
C SER A 155 -0.74 -3.32 -10.69
N GLN A 156 -1.05 -4.57 -10.98
CA GLN A 156 -1.92 -5.43 -10.21
C GLN A 156 -1.20 -6.73 -9.89
N ASN A 157 -1.22 -7.10 -8.64
CA ASN A 157 -0.71 -8.38 -8.19
C ASN A 157 -1.81 -9.13 -7.44
N ASN A 158 -2.05 -10.38 -7.82
CA ASN A 158 -3.03 -11.27 -7.19
C ASN A 158 -2.30 -12.53 -6.74
N CYS A 159 -2.45 -12.85 -5.47
CA CYS A 159 -1.94 -14.07 -4.87
C CYS A 159 -3.09 -14.80 -4.17
N HIS A 160 -3.16 -16.11 -4.32
CA HIS A 160 -4.09 -16.96 -3.58
C HIS A 160 -3.36 -18.16 -3.03
N THR A 161 -3.77 -18.61 -1.87
CA THR A 161 -3.21 -19.77 -1.19
C THR A 161 -4.35 -20.64 -0.68
N THR A 162 -4.27 -21.94 -0.98
CA THR A 162 -5.21 -22.93 -0.45
C THR A 162 -4.45 -23.88 0.46
N THR A 163 -4.95 -24.05 1.67
CA THR A 163 -4.37 -24.98 2.66
C THR A 163 -5.44 -25.96 3.09
N ILE A 164 -5.14 -27.27 3.01
CA ILE A 164 -6.04 -28.34 3.45
C ILE A 164 -5.31 -29.16 4.49
N ASN A 165 -5.92 -29.33 5.65
CA ASN A 165 -5.45 -30.18 6.73
C ASN A 165 -6.54 -31.17 7.12
N ALA A 166 -6.17 -32.44 7.29
CA ALA A 166 -7.04 -33.48 7.81
C ALA A 166 -6.29 -34.29 8.88
N ASN A 167 -6.93 -34.48 10.01
CA ASN A 167 -6.38 -35.21 11.14
C ASN A 167 -7.40 -36.24 11.65
N ILE A 168 -6.91 -37.42 12.00
CA ILE A 168 -7.67 -38.47 12.66
C ILE A 168 -7.01 -38.71 14.03
N ASN A 169 -7.76 -38.61 15.07
CA ASN A 169 -7.32 -38.81 16.47
C ASN A 169 -8.04 -40.01 17.08
#